data_234951158724202631211dc98e49ecdb
#
_entry.id   234951158724202631211dc98e49ecdb
#
_cell.length_a   1.000
_cell.length_b   1.000
_cell.length_c   1.000
_cell.angle_alpha   90.00
_cell.angle_beta   90.00
_cell.angle_gamma   90.00
#
_symmetry.space_group_name_H-M   'P 1'
#
loop_
_entity.id
_entity.type
_entity.pdbx_description
1 polymer ?
#
loop_
_entity_poly.entity_id
_entity_poly.type
_entity_poly.pdbx_seq_one_letter_code
_entity_poly.pdbx_strand_id
1 'polypeptide(L)'
;GLGVLSLLLLLASGRTPVPGPLAALIFATTWQAAFPIAGVETIGSAFGGIPQGLPPLEWPDLGMARLQELLRPALAIACMGAIESLLSALVADGMLGSRHDPNQELIGQGLANLAAPLFGGFAATGAIARTATNVRNGGNSPLAGVFHCLTLLLILLVLAPLAGNVPLTTLAAILLVVAWNMSEIPQVVALLRTAPRSEGVILVTTFLFTIFSDLLTAVEVGVALSILDFLRKMTGTAQVSAQLDIPSLPPDTQVYALQGPFFFAAAERFEQTLSEIQAHPRLLILRFQGVPFIDSTGLASLRRLAQRLQQ
;
A
#
# COMPACT_ATOMS: atom_id res chain seq x y z
N GLY A 1 -23.25 22.93 -20.02
CA GLY A 1 -24.20 21.88 -19.74
C GLY A 1 -24.13 21.34 -18.30
N LEU A 2 -24.90 20.31 -18.04
CA LEU A 2 -25.11 19.73 -16.69
C LEU A 2 -23.81 19.37 -15.96
N GLY A 3 -22.81 18.82 -16.66
CA GLY A 3 -21.51 18.47 -16.08
C GLY A 3 -20.74 19.70 -15.55
N VAL A 4 -20.82 20.84 -16.25
CA VAL A 4 -20.17 22.09 -15.78
C VAL A 4 -20.89 22.62 -14.54
N LEU A 5 -22.22 22.54 -14.51
CA LEU A 5 -23.01 22.94 -13.35
C LEU A 5 -22.72 22.03 -12.15
N SER A 6 -22.60 20.73 -12.36
CA SER A 6 -22.18 19.77 -11.32
C SER A 6 -20.78 20.11 -10.80
N LEU A 7 -19.84 20.46 -11.67
CA LEU A 7 -18.49 20.87 -11.28
C LEU A 7 -18.49 22.15 -10.44
N LEU A 8 -19.29 23.13 -10.85
CA LEU A 8 -19.46 24.40 -10.08
C LEU A 8 -20.07 24.15 -8.70
N LEU A 9 -21.07 23.29 -8.59
CA LEU A 9 -21.66 22.86 -7.33
C LEU A 9 -20.65 22.14 -6.42
N LEU A 10 -19.82 21.26 -6.99
CA LEU A 10 -18.75 20.59 -6.27
C LEU A 10 -17.74 21.57 -5.69
N LEU A 11 -17.32 22.55 -6.45
CA LEU A 11 -16.35 23.56 -6.03
C LEU A 11 -16.96 24.56 -5.01
N ALA A 12 -18.23 24.91 -5.18
CA ALA A 12 -18.93 25.82 -4.28
C ALA A 12 -19.29 25.18 -2.92
N SER A 13 -19.52 23.88 -2.88
CA SER A 13 -19.97 23.18 -1.67
C SER A 13 -18.91 23.00 -0.59
N GLY A 14 -17.64 23.30 -0.86
CA GLY A 14 -16.57 23.25 0.14
C GLY A 14 -16.80 24.17 1.38
N ARG A 15 -17.87 25.00 1.35
CA ARG A 15 -18.27 25.90 2.44
C ARG A 15 -19.58 25.50 3.12
N THR A 16 -20.20 24.40 2.71
CA THR A 16 -21.49 23.94 3.23
C THR A 16 -21.33 22.64 4.04
N PRO A 17 -22.21 22.34 5.00
CA PRO A 17 -22.18 21.07 5.74
C PRO A 17 -22.55 19.87 4.88
N VAL A 18 -23.10 20.08 3.67
CA VAL A 18 -23.46 19.00 2.75
C VAL A 18 -22.26 18.66 1.87
N PRO A 19 -21.84 17.38 1.79
CA PRO A 19 -20.77 16.95 0.89
C PRO A 19 -21.06 17.29 -0.56
N GLY A 20 -20.14 17.98 -1.22
CA GLY A 20 -20.31 18.46 -2.59
C GLY A 20 -20.71 17.38 -3.61
N PRO A 21 -20.07 16.20 -3.60
CA PRO A 21 -20.46 15.11 -4.47
C PRO A 21 -21.92 14.67 -4.30
N LEU A 22 -22.40 14.63 -3.06
CA LEU A 22 -23.80 14.27 -2.76
C LEU A 22 -24.77 15.34 -3.26
N ALA A 23 -24.47 16.62 -3.03
CA ALA A 23 -25.29 17.73 -3.50
C ALA A 23 -25.37 17.77 -5.03
N ALA A 24 -24.24 17.63 -5.72
CA ALA A 24 -24.19 17.58 -7.18
C ALA A 24 -24.97 16.38 -7.75
N LEU A 25 -24.84 15.21 -7.11
CA LEU A 25 -25.52 13.99 -7.53
C LEU A 25 -27.04 14.14 -7.39
N ILE A 26 -27.53 14.56 -6.21
CA ILE A 26 -28.97 14.74 -5.96
C ILE A 26 -29.53 15.78 -6.91
N PHE A 27 -28.88 16.93 -7.05
CA PHE A 27 -29.34 17.99 -7.93
C PHE A 27 -29.43 17.53 -9.40
N ALA A 28 -28.34 16.94 -9.92
CA ALA A 28 -28.31 16.53 -11.31
C ALA A 28 -29.28 15.38 -11.62
N THR A 29 -29.45 14.44 -10.69
CA THR A 29 -30.38 13.32 -10.84
C THR A 29 -31.84 13.80 -10.83
N THR A 30 -32.20 14.68 -9.90
CA THR A 30 -33.54 15.24 -9.83
C THR A 30 -33.83 16.15 -11.03
N TRP A 31 -32.86 16.93 -11.47
CA TRP A 31 -32.99 17.74 -12.67
C TRP A 31 -33.23 16.89 -13.92
N GLN A 32 -32.40 15.86 -14.12
CA GLN A 32 -32.52 14.98 -15.29
C GLN A 32 -33.81 14.16 -15.27
N ALA A 33 -34.31 13.77 -14.09
CA ALA A 33 -35.58 13.08 -13.95
C ALA A 33 -36.78 14.00 -14.26
N ALA A 34 -36.73 15.28 -13.85
CA ALA A 34 -37.80 16.23 -14.08
C ALA A 34 -37.74 16.88 -15.48
N PHE A 35 -36.54 17.15 -15.98
CA PHE A 35 -36.29 17.82 -17.26
C PHE A 35 -35.25 17.06 -18.08
N PRO A 36 -35.62 15.97 -18.75
CA PRO A 36 -34.69 15.17 -19.54
C PRO A 36 -33.97 16.00 -20.60
N ILE A 37 -32.65 16.10 -20.51
CA ILE A 37 -31.85 16.82 -21.49
C ILE A 37 -31.44 15.84 -22.60
N ALA A 38 -31.83 16.14 -23.84
CA ALA A 38 -31.44 15.32 -24.99
C ALA A 38 -29.91 15.26 -25.13
N GLY A 39 -29.36 14.06 -25.36
CA GLY A 39 -27.92 13.82 -25.51
C GLY A 39 -27.15 13.69 -24.19
N VAL A 40 -27.81 13.69 -23.03
CA VAL A 40 -27.19 13.37 -21.76
C VAL A 40 -27.51 11.90 -21.41
N GLU A 41 -26.48 11.07 -21.45
CA GLU A 41 -26.59 9.68 -21.06
C GLU A 41 -26.67 9.57 -19.53
N THR A 42 -27.53 8.64 -19.05
CA THR A 42 -27.69 8.29 -17.65
C THR A 42 -27.22 6.85 -17.40
N ILE A 43 -27.08 6.45 -16.15
CA ILE A 43 -26.79 5.05 -15.81
C ILE A 43 -27.84 4.11 -16.43
N GLY A 44 -29.11 4.48 -16.37
CA GLY A 44 -30.20 3.70 -16.96
C GLY A 44 -30.12 3.57 -18.47
N SER A 45 -29.82 4.66 -19.20
CA SER A 45 -29.74 4.63 -20.65
C SER A 45 -28.49 3.93 -21.17
N ALA A 46 -27.36 4.03 -20.47
CA ALA A 46 -26.09 3.46 -20.91
C ALA A 46 -25.91 1.99 -20.49
N PHE A 47 -26.41 1.60 -19.30
CA PHE A 47 -26.15 0.28 -18.71
C PHE A 47 -27.41 -0.54 -18.42
N GLY A 48 -28.59 -0.06 -18.80
CA GLY A 48 -29.85 -0.76 -18.53
C GLY A 48 -30.38 -0.62 -17.12
N GLY A 49 -29.76 0.23 -16.29
CA GLY A 49 -30.18 0.47 -14.90
C GLY A 49 -29.36 -0.33 -13.87
N ILE A 50 -29.75 -0.16 -12.61
CA ILE A 50 -29.14 -0.87 -11.49
C ILE A 50 -30.07 -2.04 -11.12
N PRO A 51 -29.57 -3.29 -11.09
CA PRO A 51 -30.36 -4.43 -10.66
C PRO A 51 -30.93 -4.21 -9.26
N GLN A 52 -32.23 -4.43 -9.09
CA GLN A 52 -32.88 -4.39 -7.79
C GLN A 52 -32.83 -5.76 -7.13
N GLY A 53 -32.39 -5.82 -5.91
CA GLY A 53 -32.33 -7.04 -5.12
C GLY A 53 -30.92 -7.47 -4.75
N LEU A 54 -30.87 -8.48 -3.90
CA LEU A 54 -29.59 -9.11 -3.56
C LEU A 54 -29.14 -9.99 -4.72
N PRO A 55 -27.83 -9.94 -5.09
CA PRO A 55 -27.31 -10.85 -6.09
C PRO A 55 -27.48 -12.30 -5.63
N PRO A 56 -27.71 -13.24 -6.57
CA PRO A 56 -27.81 -14.66 -6.24
C PRO A 56 -26.48 -15.16 -5.68
N LEU A 57 -26.55 -16.16 -4.80
CA LEU A 57 -25.36 -16.88 -4.34
C LEU A 57 -24.87 -17.78 -5.46
N GLU A 58 -23.70 -17.50 -5.96
CA GLU A 58 -23.07 -18.28 -7.04
C GLU A 58 -21.68 -18.75 -6.62
N TRP A 59 -21.37 -20.02 -6.92
CA TRP A 59 -20.03 -20.54 -6.72
C TRP A 59 -19.15 -20.19 -7.91
N PRO A 60 -18.00 -19.54 -7.68
CA PRO A 60 -17.09 -19.27 -8.77
C PRO A 60 -16.54 -20.58 -9.37
N ASP A 61 -16.35 -20.59 -10.68
CA ASP A 61 -15.73 -21.73 -11.37
C ASP A 61 -14.22 -21.77 -11.06
N LEU A 62 -13.84 -22.73 -10.22
CA LEU A 62 -12.47 -22.95 -9.73
C LEU A 62 -11.74 -24.08 -10.50
N GLY A 63 -11.99 -24.24 -11.79
CA GLY A 63 -11.26 -25.20 -12.62
C GLY A 63 -9.75 -25.03 -12.52
N MET A 64 -8.99 -26.17 -12.49
CA MET A 64 -7.53 -26.14 -12.29
C MET A 64 -6.77 -25.30 -13.32
N ALA A 65 -7.22 -25.28 -14.58
CA ALA A 65 -6.63 -24.44 -15.63
C ALA A 65 -6.77 -22.94 -15.28
N ARG A 66 -7.96 -22.52 -14.85
CA ARG A 66 -8.21 -21.13 -14.41
C ARG A 66 -7.42 -20.74 -13.19
N LEU A 67 -7.27 -21.65 -12.22
CA LEU A 67 -6.48 -21.37 -11.01
C LEU A 67 -5.02 -21.07 -11.35
N GLN A 68 -4.43 -21.79 -12.31
CA GLN A 68 -3.05 -21.53 -12.74
C GLN A 68 -2.90 -20.18 -13.43
N GLU A 69 -3.83 -19.80 -14.31
CA GLU A 69 -3.82 -18.50 -14.99
C GLU A 69 -4.03 -17.32 -14.02
N LEU A 70 -4.90 -17.50 -13.01
CA LEU A 70 -5.27 -16.45 -12.09
C LEU A 70 -4.34 -16.32 -10.88
N LEU A 71 -3.44 -17.27 -10.65
CA LEU A 71 -2.56 -17.26 -9.47
C LEU A 71 -1.69 -16.00 -9.39
N ARG A 72 -1.06 -15.62 -10.50
CA ARG A 72 -0.20 -14.42 -10.55
C ARG A 72 -0.98 -13.12 -10.30
N PRO A 73 -2.07 -12.82 -11.03
CA PRO A 73 -2.87 -11.63 -10.74
C PRO A 73 -3.52 -11.67 -9.36
N ALA A 74 -3.93 -12.83 -8.86
CA ALA A 74 -4.50 -12.97 -7.53
C ALA A 74 -3.47 -12.62 -6.43
N LEU A 75 -2.23 -13.10 -6.53
CA LEU A 75 -1.17 -12.76 -5.58
C LEU A 75 -0.87 -11.25 -5.59
N ALA A 76 -0.80 -10.63 -6.76
CA ALA A 76 -0.53 -9.21 -6.86
C ALA A 76 -1.67 -8.36 -6.29
N ILE A 77 -2.94 -8.71 -6.57
CA ILE A 77 -4.12 -8.05 -6.00
C ILE A 77 -4.15 -8.26 -4.48
N ALA A 78 -3.83 -9.46 -4.00
CA ALA A 78 -3.77 -9.75 -2.57
C ALA A 78 -2.69 -8.91 -1.85
N CYS A 79 -1.48 -8.82 -2.41
CA CYS A 79 -0.41 -7.98 -1.87
C CYS A 79 -0.80 -6.50 -1.88
N MET A 80 -1.36 -6.01 -2.98
CA MET A 80 -1.80 -4.62 -3.10
C MET A 80 -2.92 -4.32 -2.09
N GLY A 81 -3.92 -5.20 -2.01
CA GLY A 81 -5.02 -5.06 -1.05
C GLY A 81 -4.55 -5.10 0.40
N ALA A 82 -3.60 -5.96 0.74
CA ALA A 82 -3.00 -6.02 2.08
C ALA A 82 -2.28 -4.72 2.43
N ILE A 83 -1.44 -4.20 1.53
CA ILE A 83 -0.71 -2.94 1.75
C ILE A 83 -1.68 -1.79 1.93
N GLU A 84 -2.69 -1.67 1.07
CA GLU A 84 -3.66 -0.57 1.09
C GLU A 84 -4.55 -0.62 2.34
N SER A 85 -5.00 -1.81 2.76
CA SER A 85 -5.77 -2.00 3.99
C SER A 85 -4.96 -1.60 5.22
N LEU A 86 -3.72 -2.06 5.34
CA LEU A 86 -2.83 -1.70 6.46
C LEU A 86 -2.49 -0.21 6.47
N LEU A 87 -2.26 0.41 5.31
CA LEU A 87 -2.05 1.87 5.22
C LEU A 87 -3.30 2.63 5.64
N SER A 88 -4.49 2.17 5.24
CA SER A 88 -5.77 2.77 5.64
C SER A 88 -5.96 2.70 7.16
N ALA A 89 -5.67 1.55 7.77
CA ALA A 89 -5.72 1.35 9.21
C ALA A 89 -4.68 2.23 9.95
N LEU A 90 -3.47 2.33 9.42
CA LEU A 90 -2.41 3.19 9.98
C LEU A 90 -2.78 4.68 9.96
N VAL A 91 -3.44 5.15 8.90
CA VAL A 91 -3.95 6.51 8.81
C VAL A 91 -5.05 6.75 9.87
N ALA A 92 -5.97 5.79 10.05
CA ALA A 92 -6.97 5.87 11.10
C ALA A 92 -6.33 5.93 12.50
N ASP A 93 -5.34 5.09 12.76
CA ASP A 93 -4.59 5.10 14.03
C ASP A 93 -3.92 6.45 14.29
N GLY A 94 -3.25 7.01 13.29
CA GLY A 94 -2.62 8.32 13.41
C GLY A 94 -3.61 9.45 13.73
N MET A 95 -4.83 9.35 13.23
CA MET A 95 -5.89 10.34 13.46
C MET A 95 -6.61 10.16 14.80
N LEU A 96 -6.78 8.91 15.26
CA LEU A 96 -7.53 8.57 16.48
C LEU A 96 -6.63 8.42 17.71
N GLY A 97 -5.29 8.31 17.52
CA GLY A 97 -4.36 7.99 18.60
C GLY A 97 -4.50 6.53 19.09
N SER A 98 -5.01 5.63 18.24
CA SER A 98 -5.22 4.21 18.51
C SER A 98 -4.09 3.35 17.92
N ARG A 99 -4.17 2.05 18.14
CA ARG A 99 -3.36 1.04 17.45
C ARG A 99 -4.24 -0.13 17.05
N HIS A 100 -4.24 -0.44 15.76
CA HIS A 100 -4.91 -1.64 15.24
C HIS A 100 -4.01 -2.87 15.39
N ASP A 101 -4.61 -4.05 15.29
CA ASP A 101 -3.88 -5.31 15.11
C ASP A 101 -3.77 -5.63 13.61
N PRO A 102 -2.55 -5.55 13.02
CA PRO A 102 -2.37 -5.80 11.58
C PRO A 102 -2.78 -7.20 11.14
N ASN A 103 -2.65 -8.21 12.01
CA ASN A 103 -3.04 -9.58 11.67
C ASN A 103 -4.56 -9.71 11.60
N GLN A 104 -5.28 -9.10 12.55
CA GLN A 104 -6.74 -9.09 12.53
C GLN A 104 -7.29 -8.32 11.32
N GLU A 105 -6.67 -7.21 10.96
CA GLU A 105 -7.02 -6.45 9.77
C GLU A 105 -6.90 -7.31 8.50
N LEU A 106 -5.75 -7.99 8.32
CA LEU A 106 -5.53 -8.87 7.16
C LEU A 106 -6.45 -10.08 7.15
N ILE A 107 -6.76 -10.67 8.30
CA ILE A 107 -7.74 -11.77 8.41
C ILE A 107 -9.12 -11.28 8.00
N GLY A 108 -9.56 -10.12 8.51
CA GLY A 108 -10.84 -9.52 8.16
C GLY A 108 -10.95 -9.21 6.66
N GLN A 109 -9.90 -8.63 6.08
CA GLN A 109 -9.76 -8.35 4.65
C GLN A 109 -9.84 -9.64 3.82
N GLY A 110 -9.14 -10.69 4.23
CA GLY A 110 -9.17 -11.99 3.58
C GLY A 110 -10.55 -12.64 3.59
N LEU A 111 -11.22 -12.66 4.76
CA LEU A 111 -12.57 -13.19 4.89
C LEU A 111 -13.59 -12.43 4.05
N ALA A 112 -13.49 -11.08 3.99
CA ALA A 112 -14.35 -10.26 3.15
C ALA A 112 -14.17 -10.58 1.67
N ASN A 113 -12.92 -10.78 1.21
CA ASN A 113 -12.61 -11.12 -0.17
C ASN A 113 -12.90 -12.58 -0.54
N LEU A 114 -13.04 -13.47 0.44
CA LEU A 114 -13.56 -14.82 0.21
C LEU A 114 -15.11 -14.81 0.09
N ALA A 115 -15.77 -13.93 0.83
CA ALA A 115 -17.23 -13.84 0.80
C ALA A 115 -17.75 -13.07 -0.44
N ALA A 116 -17.06 -12.01 -0.87
CA ALA A 116 -17.53 -11.15 -1.95
C ALA A 116 -17.82 -11.89 -3.27
N PRO A 117 -16.95 -12.79 -3.79
CA PRO A 117 -17.22 -13.51 -5.03
C PRO A 117 -18.45 -14.42 -4.98
N LEU A 118 -18.84 -14.91 -3.80
CA LEU A 118 -20.04 -15.73 -3.64
C LEU A 118 -21.33 -14.96 -3.97
N PHE A 119 -21.27 -13.63 -3.90
CA PHE A 119 -22.36 -12.73 -4.25
C PHE A 119 -22.07 -11.94 -5.53
N GLY A 120 -21.22 -12.46 -6.42
CA GLY A 120 -20.85 -11.78 -7.68
C GLY A 120 -20.00 -10.53 -7.50
N GLY A 121 -19.42 -10.31 -6.31
CA GLY A 121 -18.52 -9.22 -6.03
C GLY A 121 -17.10 -9.47 -6.52
N PHE A 122 -16.29 -8.42 -6.60
CA PHE A 122 -14.87 -8.51 -6.94
C PHE A 122 -14.01 -8.14 -5.73
N ALA A 123 -12.71 -8.38 -5.83
CA ALA A 123 -11.76 -8.07 -4.76
C ALA A 123 -11.81 -6.59 -4.36
N ALA A 124 -11.87 -6.35 -3.06
CA ALA A 124 -11.96 -5.01 -2.48
C ALA A 124 -10.98 -4.84 -1.32
N THR A 125 -10.63 -3.59 -1.01
CA THR A 125 -9.73 -3.24 0.10
C THR A 125 -10.19 -1.98 0.80
N GLY A 126 -9.55 -1.65 1.93
CA GLY A 126 -9.77 -0.40 2.65
C GLY A 126 -9.34 0.81 1.82
N ALA A 127 -10.17 1.86 1.78
CA ALA A 127 -9.85 3.07 1.04
C ALA A 127 -9.41 4.18 1.99
N ILE A 128 -8.15 4.62 1.90
CA ILE A 128 -7.54 5.63 2.78
C ILE A 128 -8.38 6.91 2.86
N ALA A 129 -8.82 7.44 1.70
CA ALA A 129 -9.61 8.66 1.65
C ALA A 129 -10.98 8.53 2.34
N ARG A 130 -11.64 7.37 2.21
CA ARG A 130 -12.92 7.10 2.89
C ARG A 130 -12.72 6.95 4.39
N THR A 131 -11.68 6.22 4.80
CA THR A 131 -11.32 6.05 6.21
C THR A 131 -11.02 7.39 6.88
N ALA A 132 -10.16 8.21 6.27
CA ALA A 132 -9.86 9.55 6.77
C ALA A 132 -11.11 10.44 6.85
N THR A 133 -11.99 10.38 5.85
CA THR A 133 -13.26 11.13 5.85
C THR A 133 -14.19 10.66 6.97
N ASN A 134 -14.30 9.35 7.18
CA ASN A 134 -15.10 8.77 8.27
C ASN A 134 -14.60 9.26 9.63
N VAL A 135 -13.31 9.19 9.88
CA VAL A 135 -12.69 9.64 11.14
C VAL A 135 -12.87 11.16 11.35
N ARG A 136 -12.68 11.98 10.32
CA ARG A 136 -12.91 13.44 10.39
C ARG A 136 -14.35 13.78 10.75
N ASN A 137 -15.31 12.96 10.36
CA ASN A 137 -16.73 13.14 10.69
C ASN A 137 -17.14 12.42 11.99
N GLY A 138 -16.18 12.00 12.82
CA GLY A 138 -16.43 11.43 14.14
C GLY A 138 -16.59 9.90 14.18
N GLY A 139 -16.34 9.20 13.07
CA GLY A 139 -16.32 7.75 13.05
C GLY A 139 -15.11 7.20 13.81
N ASN A 140 -15.37 6.51 14.91
CA ASN A 140 -14.34 5.92 15.80
C ASN A 140 -14.57 4.44 16.09
N SER A 141 -15.47 3.80 15.36
CA SER A 141 -15.87 2.42 15.59
C SER A 141 -16.10 1.68 14.27
N PRO A 142 -15.83 0.36 14.22
CA PRO A 142 -16.17 -0.51 13.09
C PRO A 142 -17.65 -0.48 12.70
N LEU A 143 -18.53 -0.11 13.62
CA LEU A 143 -19.95 0.06 13.37
C LEU A 143 -20.25 1.08 12.26
N ALA A 144 -19.38 2.08 12.07
CA ALA A 144 -19.51 3.03 10.96
C ALA A 144 -19.50 2.31 9.60
N GLY A 145 -18.64 1.29 9.42
CA GLY A 145 -18.61 0.44 8.23
C GLY A 145 -19.89 -0.37 8.06
N VAL A 146 -20.42 -0.94 9.15
CA VAL A 146 -21.68 -1.69 9.12
C VAL A 146 -22.85 -0.79 8.69
N PHE A 147 -22.98 0.40 9.27
CA PHE A 147 -24.00 1.37 8.89
C PHE A 147 -23.83 1.84 7.45
N HIS A 148 -22.60 2.01 6.98
CA HIS A 148 -22.34 2.33 5.58
C HIS A 148 -22.86 1.22 4.64
N CYS A 149 -22.56 -0.04 4.93
CA CYS A 149 -23.06 -1.17 4.15
C CYS A 149 -24.60 -1.26 4.18
N LEU A 150 -25.24 -1.08 5.34
CA LEU A 150 -26.69 -1.07 5.46
C LEU A 150 -27.33 0.08 4.68
N THR A 151 -26.70 1.26 4.70
CA THR A 151 -27.17 2.42 3.92
C THR A 151 -27.06 2.15 2.42
N LEU A 152 -25.95 1.59 1.94
CA LEU A 152 -25.80 1.21 0.54
C LEU A 152 -26.83 0.14 0.13
N LEU A 153 -27.07 -0.85 0.98
CA LEU A 153 -28.08 -1.86 0.75
C LEU A 153 -29.47 -1.24 0.64
N LEU A 154 -29.82 -0.33 1.54
CA LEU A 154 -31.09 0.40 1.49
C LEU A 154 -31.24 1.21 0.20
N ILE A 155 -30.17 1.91 -0.20
CA ILE A 155 -30.14 2.65 -1.46
C ILE A 155 -30.37 1.71 -2.65
N LEU A 156 -29.69 0.56 -2.66
CA LEU A 156 -29.84 -0.43 -3.72
C LEU A 156 -31.27 -0.98 -3.81
N LEU A 157 -31.89 -1.30 -2.67
CA LEU A 157 -33.23 -1.88 -2.64
C LEU A 157 -34.34 -0.88 -2.94
N VAL A 158 -34.21 0.38 -2.50
CA VAL A 158 -35.30 1.38 -2.54
C VAL A 158 -35.06 2.46 -3.61
N LEU A 159 -33.79 2.95 -3.72
CA LEU A 159 -33.46 4.10 -4.57
C LEU A 159 -32.81 3.71 -5.91
N ALA A 160 -32.64 2.41 -6.20
CA ALA A 160 -32.07 1.96 -7.47
C ALA A 160 -32.79 2.52 -8.71
N PRO A 161 -34.14 2.64 -8.75
CA PRO A 161 -34.85 3.26 -9.88
C PRO A 161 -34.47 4.74 -10.09
N LEU A 162 -34.27 5.48 -9.00
CA LEU A 162 -33.84 6.87 -9.05
C LEU A 162 -32.37 6.98 -9.50
N ALA A 163 -31.53 6.06 -9.07
CA ALA A 163 -30.14 6.02 -9.45
C ALA A 163 -29.94 5.75 -10.96
N GLY A 164 -30.90 5.14 -11.64
CA GLY A 164 -30.91 5.01 -13.09
C GLY A 164 -30.92 6.36 -13.83
N ASN A 165 -31.43 7.42 -13.22
CA ASN A 165 -31.47 8.77 -13.79
C ASN A 165 -30.19 9.59 -13.53
N VAL A 166 -29.19 9.04 -12.86
CA VAL A 166 -27.92 9.72 -12.61
C VAL A 166 -27.19 9.98 -13.93
N PRO A 167 -26.88 11.26 -14.27
CA PRO A 167 -26.19 11.57 -15.50
C PRO A 167 -24.71 11.17 -15.44
N LEU A 168 -24.19 10.52 -16.47
CA LEU A 168 -22.78 10.14 -16.57
C LEU A 168 -21.85 11.35 -16.55
N THR A 169 -22.31 12.49 -17.09
CA THR A 169 -21.57 13.76 -17.05
C THR A 169 -21.33 14.28 -15.62
N THR A 170 -22.26 14.02 -14.70
CA THR A 170 -22.10 14.37 -13.29
C THR A 170 -21.12 13.43 -12.59
N LEU A 171 -21.18 12.14 -12.88
CA LEU A 171 -20.20 11.17 -12.40
C LEU A 171 -18.80 11.50 -12.88
N ALA A 172 -18.64 11.87 -14.15
CA ALA A 172 -17.36 12.33 -14.71
C ALA A 172 -16.83 13.58 -13.99
N ALA A 173 -17.69 14.56 -13.69
CA ALA A 173 -17.30 15.74 -12.94
C ALA A 173 -16.83 15.40 -11.51
N ILE A 174 -17.54 14.49 -10.83
CA ILE A 174 -17.16 13.99 -9.50
C ILE A 174 -15.80 13.28 -9.57
N LEU A 175 -15.62 12.38 -10.55
CA LEU A 175 -14.36 11.64 -10.72
C LEU A 175 -13.18 12.57 -10.99
N LEU A 176 -13.34 13.65 -11.77
CA LEU A 176 -12.29 14.63 -12.01
C LEU A 176 -11.86 15.33 -10.71
N VAL A 177 -12.82 15.76 -9.89
CA VAL A 177 -12.52 16.41 -8.60
C VAL A 177 -11.88 15.41 -7.63
N VAL A 178 -12.36 14.17 -7.58
CA VAL A 178 -11.79 13.12 -6.74
C VAL A 178 -10.37 12.81 -7.19
N ALA A 179 -10.12 12.62 -8.49
CA ALA A 179 -8.78 12.37 -9.03
C ALA A 179 -7.80 13.50 -8.69
N TRP A 180 -8.25 14.77 -8.82
CA TRP A 180 -7.46 15.93 -8.41
C TRP A 180 -7.11 15.90 -6.93
N ASN A 181 -8.08 15.64 -6.07
CA ASN A 181 -7.89 15.60 -4.62
C ASN A 181 -7.02 14.41 -4.17
N MET A 182 -7.08 13.29 -4.89
CA MET A 182 -6.29 12.09 -4.59
C MET A 182 -4.87 12.12 -5.20
N SER A 183 -4.59 13.04 -6.10
CA SER A 183 -3.28 13.11 -6.76
C SER A 183 -2.13 13.48 -5.83
N GLU A 184 -2.45 14.14 -4.69
CA GLU A 184 -1.49 14.57 -3.65
C GLU A 184 -0.20 15.18 -4.21
N ILE A 185 -0.31 15.93 -5.33
CA ILE A 185 0.81 16.56 -6.05
C ILE A 185 1.81 17.26 -5.12
N PRO A 186 1.38 18.04 -4.09
CA PRO A 186 2.31 18.70 -3.19
C PRO A 186 3.20 17.70 -2.42
N GLN A 187 2.63 16.58 -1.97
CA GLN A 187 3.34 15.53 -1.24
C GLN A 187 4.34 14.81 -2.16
N VAL A 188 3.92 14.49 -3.40
CA VAL A 188 4.80 13.88 -4.41
C VAL A 188 5.99 14.79 -4.72
N VAL A 189 5.75 16.10 -4.92
CA VAL A 189 6.81 17.07 -5.18
C VAL A 189 7.73 17.21 -3.96
N ALA A 190 7.18 17.25 -2.75
CA ALA A 190 7.95 17.29 -1.52
C ALA A 190 8.84 16.04 -1.39
N LEU A 191 8.28 14.85 -1.63
CA LEU A 191 9.02 13.59 -1.59
C LEU A 191 10.17 13.57 -2.60
N LEU A 192 9.92 13.96 -3.85
CA LEU A 192 10.97 14.03 -4.88
C LEU A 192 12.10 15.01 -4.56
N ARG A 193 11.82 16.03 -3.73
CA ARG A 193 12.83 17.01 -3.31
C ARG A 193 13.63 16.57 -2.09
N THR A 194 13.05 15.80 -1.19
CA THR A 194 13.62 15.46 0.12
C THR A 194 14.09 14.02 0.24
N ALA A 195 13.50 13.11 -0.51
CA ALA A 195 13.85 11.70 -0.47
C ALA A 195 15.21 11.41 -1.13
N PRO A 196 15.87 10.33 -0.72
CA PRO A 196 17.05 9.82 -1.41
C PRO A 196 16.76 9.58 -2.89
N ARG A 197 17.80 9.77 -3.74
CA ARG A 197 17.65 9.60 -5.20
C ARG A 197 17.09 8.23 -5.60
N SER A 198 17.43 7.18 -4.87
CA SER A 198 16.92 5.82 -5.13
C SER A 198 15.39 5.75 -4.99
N GLU A 199 14.84 6.36 -3.97
CA GLU A 199 13.39 6.39 -3.73
C GLU A 199 12.66 7.22 -4.80
N GLY A 200 13.24 8.35 -5.19
CA GLY A 200 12.75 9.16 -6.30
C GLY A 200 12.71 8.38 -7.63
N VAL A 201 13.76 7.61 -7.92
CA VAL A 201 13.81 6.75 -9.13
C VAL A 201 12.73 5.67 -9.06
N ILE A 202 12.57 5.00 -7.92
CA ILE A 202 11.53 3.98 -7.74
C ILE A 202 10.14 4.59 -7.98
N LEU A 203 9.85 5.73 -7.36
CA LEU A 203 8.57 6.43 -7.50
C LEU A 203 8.28 6.77 -8.95
N VAL A 204 9.22 7.42 -9.65
CA VAL A 204 9.04 7.81 -11.05
C VAL A 204 8.89 6.59 -11.94
N THR A 205 9.70 5.55 -11.74
CA THR A 205 9.63 4.31 -12.54
C THR A 205 8.28 3.64 -12.35
N THR A 206 7.82 3.46 -11.11
CA THR A 206 6.51 2.85 -10.81
C THR A 206 5.38 3.68 -11.41
N PHE A 207 5.44 5.01 -11.32
CA PHE A 207 4.46 5.91 -11.93
C PHE A 207 4.40 5.78 -13.47
N LEU A 208 5.56 5.70 -14.13
CA LEU A 208 5.61 5.51 -15.57
C LEU A 208 5.04 4.15 -15.98
N PHE A 209 5.36 3.07 -15.26
CA PHE A 209 4.76 1.77 -15.52
C PHE A 209 3.24 1.76 -15.31
N THR A 210 2.74 2.50 -14.31
CA THR A 210 1.28 2.65 -14.10
C THR A 210 0.59 3.31 -15.29
N ILE A 211 1.23 4.29 -15.96
CA ILE A 211 0.65 5.02 -17.10
C ILE A 211 0.81 4.24 -18.41
N PHE A 212 1.99 3.69 -18.68
CA PHE A 212 2.35 3.13 -19.99
C PHE A 212 2.17 1.63 -20.11
N SER A 213 1.97 0.92 -19.00
CA SER A 213 1.71 -0.50 -18.97
C SER A 213 0.38 -0.77 -18.26
N ASP A 214 0.43 -1.28 -17.05
CA ASP A 214 -0.72 -1.56 -16.19
C ASP A 214 -0.31 -1.48 -14.71
N LEU A 215 -1.32 -1.38 -13.84
CA LEU A 215 -1.12 -1.24 -12.40
C LEU A 215 -0.42 -2.48 -11.80
N LEU A 216 -0.71 -3.68 -12.31
CA LEU A 216 -0.14 -4.92 -11.82
C LEU A 216 1.38 -4.95 -12.06
N THR A 217 1.80 -4.70 -13.29
CA THR A 217 3.22 -4.60 -13.68
C THR A 217 3.93 -3.48 -12.90
N ALA A 218 3.27 -2.34 -12.71
CA ALA A 218 3.83 -1.23 -11.92
C ALA A 218 4.13 -1.65 -10.47
N VAL A 219 3.20 -2.36 -9.83
CA VAL A 219 3.38 -2.86 -8.45
C VAL A 219 4.49 -3.91 -8.40
N GLU A 220 4.53 -4.86 -9.34
CA GLU A 220 5.60 -5.87 -9.40
C GLU A 220 6.99 -5.22 -9.53
N VAL A 221 7.14 -4.28 -10.46
CA VAL A 221 8.40 -3.55 -10.66
C VAL A 221 8.74 -2.68 -9.46
N GLY A 222 7.77 -1.95 -8.91
CA GLY A 222 7.96 -1.10 -7.74
C GLY A 222 8.43 -1.88 -6.52
N VAL A 223 7.79 -3.01 -6.22
CA VAL A 223 8.17 -3.91 -5.12
C VAL A 223 9.56 -4.49 -5.35
N ALA A 224 9.85 -4.98 -6.55
CA ALA A 224 11.18 -5.53 -6.88
C ALA A 224 12.29 -4.49 -6.69
N LEU A 225 12.09 -3.26 -7.19
CA LEU A 225 13.05 -2.17 -7.02
C LEU A 225 13.21 -1.75 -5.55
N SER A 226 12.11 -1.74 -4.79
CA SER A 226 12.13 -1.42 -3.35
C SER A 226 12.90 -2.47 -2.56
N ILE A 227 12.73 -3.75 -2.88
CA ILE A 227 13.50 -4.84 -2.25
C ILE A 227 15.00 -4.68 -2.59
N LEU A 228 15.35 -4.40 -3.84
CA LEU A 228 16.73 -4.19 -4.25
C LEU A 228 17.37 -2.98 -3.55
N ASP A 229 16.66 -1.87 -3.44
CA ASP A 229 17.13 -0.67 -2.71
C ASP A 229 17.30 -0.97 -1.21
N PHE A 230 16.34 -1.70 -0.62
CA PHE A 230 16.42 -2.13 0.77
C PHE A 230 17.65 -3.02 1.03
N LEU A 231 17.89 -4.03 0.18
CA LEU A 231 19.07 -4.90 0.27
C LEU A 231 20.36 -4.09 0.13
N ARG A 232 20.40 -3.14 -0.82
CA ARG A 232 21.56 -2.24 -1.00
C ARG A 232 21.81 -1.37 0.22
N LYS A 233 20.78 -0.77 0.81
CA LYS A 233 20.88 0.04 2.03
C LYS A 233 21.34 -0.81 3.22
N MET A 234 20.79 -2.01 3.39
CA MET A 234 21.19 -2.94 4.45
C MET A 234 22.67 -3.36 4.32
N THR A 235 23.13 -3.61 3.09
CA THR A 235 24.54 -3.89 2.82
C THR A 235 25.46 -2.75 3.23
N GLY A 236 25.01 -1.50 3.07
CA GLY A 236 25.75 -0.29 3.47
C GLY A 236 25.83 -0.08 4.98
N THR A 237 24.92 -0.62 5.77
CA THR A 237 24.88 -0.44 7.23
C THR A 237 25.76 -1.42 8.00
N ALA A 238 26.20 -2.52 7.37
CA ALA A 238 27.14 -3.44 7.99
C ALA A 238 28.52 -2.79 8.12
N GLN A 239 28.97 -2.59 9.33
CA GLN A 239 30.28 -1.99 9.65
C GLN A 239 31.10 -2.95 10.50
N VAL A 240 32.37 -3.04 10.18
CA VAL A 240 33.39 -3.70 10.99
C VAL A 240 34.36 -2.63 11.45
N SER A 241 34.41 -2.37 12.75
CA SER A 241 35.29 -1.35 13.32
C SER A 241 36.26 -1.98 14.31
N ALA A 242 37.57 -1.67 14.16
CA ALA A 242 38.54 -2.02 15.14
C ALA A 242 38.37 -1.13 16.37
N GLN A 243 38.24 -1.72 17.54
CA GLN A 243 38.25 -1.00 18.83
C GLN A 243 39.65 -1.02 19.41
N LEU A 244 40.35 0.10 19.33
CA LEU A 244 41.79 0.20 19.66
C LEU A 244 42.08 0.35 21.16
N ASP A 245 41.09 0.71 22.01
CA ASP A 245 41.36 1.01 23.42
C ASP A 245 40.35 0.32 24.37
N ILE A 246 40.72 -0.86 24.85
CA ILE A 246 40.13 -1.44 26.05
C ILE A 246 41.26 -1.63 27.08
N PRO A 247 41.32 -0.79 28.13
CA PRO A 247 42.49 -0.68 29.03
C PRO A 247 42.88 -1.92 29.84
N SER A 248 42.13 -3.04 29.73
CA SER A 248 42.35 -4.24 30.55
C SER A 248 42.68 -5.51 29.78
N LEU A 249 43.03 -5.41 28.49
CA LEU A 249 43.28 -6.58 27.65
C LEU A 249 44.80 -6.91 27.62
N PRO A 250 45.15 -8.20 27.43
CA PRO A 250 46.54 -8.60 27.24
C PRO A 250 47.17 -7.91 26.04
N PRO A 251 48.51 -7.68 26.03
CA PRO A 251 49.23 -7.18 24.88
C PRO A 251 49.01 -8.15 23.69
N ASP A 252 48.95 -7.60 22.46
CA ASP A 252 48.62 -8.33 21.22
C ASP A 252 47.18 -8.82 21.09
N THR A 253 46.23 -8.19 21.78
CA THR A 253 44.79 -8.45 21.60
C THR A 253 44.19 -7.47 20.62
N GLN A 254 43.47 -7.99 19.63
CA GLN A 254 42.70 -7.16 18.70
C GLN A 254 41.19 -7.38 18.94
N VAL A 255 40.44 -6.29 18.97
CA VAL A 255 39.00 -6.30 19.18
C VAL A 255 38.28 -5.68 18.00
N TYR A 256 37.41 -6.42 17.37
CA TYR A 256 36.56 -5.94 16.29
C TYR A 256 35.09 -5.96 16.72
N ALA A 257 34.41 -4.83 16.56
CA ALA A 257 32.98 -4.73 16.73
C ALA A 257 32.29 -4.83 15.38
N LEU A 258 31.38 -5.81 15.27
CA LEU A 258 30.50 -5.97 14.12
C LEU A 258 29.18 -5.28 14.43
N GLN A 259 28.71 -4.45 13.52
CA GLN A 259 27.43 -3.75 13.62
C GLN A 259 26.62 -3.94 12.34
N GLY A 260 25.30 -4.05 12.50
CA GLY A 260 24.39 -4.30 11.42
C GLY A 260 24.23 -5.78 11.06
N PRO A 261 23.37 -6.10 10.08
CA PRO A 261 23.09 -7.47 9.68
C PRO A 261 24.32 -8.13 9.01
N PHE A 262 24.67 -9.32 9.48
CA PHE A 262 25.86 -10.05 9.01
C PHE A 262 25.46 -11.16 8.02
N PHE A 263 25.37 -10.78 6.74
CA PHE A 263 25.02 -11.64 5.61
C PHE A 263 26.08 -11.51 4.50
N PHE A 264 25.87 -12.17 3.34
CA PHE A 264 26.87 -12.35 2.27
C PHE A 264 27.76 -11.12 2.00
N ALA A 265 27.20 -9.93 1.88
CA ALA A 265 27.96 -8.71 1.56
C ALA A 265 28.74 -8.15 2.77
N ALA A 266 28.24 -8.35 3.99
CA ALA A 266 28.96 -8.01 5.21
C ALA A 266 30.11 -9.00 5.47
N ALA A 267 29.89 -10.27 5.15
CA ALA A 267 30.90 -11.31 5.26
C ALA A 267 32.10 -11.03 4.34
N GLU A 268 31.86 -10.56 3.11
CA GLU A 268 32.93 -10.19 2.18
C GLU A 268 33.77 -9.01 2.69
N ARG A 269 33.13 -7.95 3.18
CA ARG A 269 33.84 -6.81 3.82
C ARG A 269 34.61 -7.23 5.06
N PHE A 270 34.04 -8.10 5.84
CA PHE A 270 34.70 -8.66 7.03
C PHE A 270 35.96 -9.43 6.64
N GLU A 271 35.91 -10.29 5.62
CA GLU A 271 37.09 -11.00 5.13
C GLU A 271 38.15 -10.02 4.57
N GLN A 272 37.76 -8.95 3.88
CA GLN A 272 38.67 -7.90 3.43
C GLN A 272 39.35 -7.19 4.61
N THR A 273 38.58 -6.72 5.59
CA THR A 273 39.12 -6.07 6.79
C THR A 273 40.10 -6.99 7.55
N LEU A 274 39.77 -8.27 7.64
CA LEU A 274 40.63 -9.25 8.31
C LEU A 274 41.88 -9.60 7.49
N SER A 275 41.83 -9.51 6.15
CA SER A 275 43.00 -9.72 5.30
C SER A 275 44.01 -8.58 5.40
N GLU A 276 43.59 -7.38 5.81
CA GLU A 276 44.46 -6.22 6.08
C GLU A 276 45.18 -6.32 7.43
N ILE A 277 44.82 -7.29 8.27
CA ILE A 277 45.51 -7.55 9.53
C ILE A 277 46.85 -8.19 9.22
N GLN A 278 47.90 -7.39 9.15
CA GLN A 278 49.28 -7.82 8.87
C GLN A 278 49.97 -8.52 10.06
N ALA A 279 49.42 -8.42 11.26
CA ALA A 279 49.95 -9.07 12.46
C ALA A 279 49.04 -10.25 12.85
N HIS A 280 49.61 -11.38 13.20
CA HIS A 280 48.88 -12.52 13.77
C HIS A 280 48.63 -12.21 15.26
N PRO A 281 47.49 -11.68 15.66
CA PRO A 281 47.22 -11.35 17.06
C PRO A 281 47.18 -12.65 17.90
N ARG A 282 47.71 -12.58 19.09
CA ARG A 282 47.63 -13.72 20.05
C ARG A 282 46.19 -14.00 20.45
N LEU A 283 45.32 -12.95 20.47
CA LEU A 283 43.92 -13.05 20.81
C LEU A 283 43.09 -12.13 19.89
N LEU A 284 42.09 -12.69 19.21
CA LEU A 284 41.10 -11.95 18.45
C LEU A 284 39.72 -12.04 19.12
N ILE A 285 39.17 -10.88 19.49
CA ILE A 285 37.84 -10.77 20.09
C ILE A 285 36.89 -10.16 19.08
N LEU A 286 35.83 -10.90 18.75
CA LEU A 286 34.76 -10.43 17.87
C LEU A 286 33.51 -10.11 18.69
N ARG A 287 33.04 -8.87 18.65
CA ARG A 287 31.84 -8.41 19.36
C ARG A 287 30.65 -8.36 18.40
N PHE A 288 29.63 -9.16 18.70
CA PHE A 288 28.40 -9.26 17.89
C PHE A 288 27.18 -8.55 18.53
N GLN A 289 27.40 -7.69 19.52
CA GLN A 289 26.30 -7.00 20.22
C GLN A 289 25.42 -6.15 19.30
N GLY A 290 25.98 -5.63 18.20
CA GLY A 290 25.26 -4.84 17.20
C GLY A 290 24.74 -5.64 16.00
N VAL A 291 24.80 -6.98 16.03
CA VAL A 291 24.40 -7.86 14.93
C VAL A 291 23.03 -8.45 15.20
N PRO A 292 21.95 -8.01 14.50
CA PRO A 292 20.60 -8.50 14.76
C PRO A 292 20.36 -9.92 14.23
N PHE A 293 21.05 -10.33 13.17
CA PHE A 293 21.02 -11.70 12.64
C PHE A 293 22.25 -12.03 11.80
N ILE A 294 22.54 -13.33 11.65
CA ILE A 294 23.63 -13.90 10.84
C ILE A 294 23.00 -14.95 9.92
N ASP A 295 23.31 -14.89 8.62
CA ASP A 295 22.92 -15.91 7.66
C ASP A 295 23.94 -17.07 7.55
N SER A 296 23.63 -18.07 6.74
CA SER A 296 24.50 -19.21 6.49
C SER A 296 25.87 -18.79 5.89
N THR A 297 25.91 -17.75 5.07
CA THR A 297 27.11 -17.23 4.42
C THR A 297 28.02 -16.52 5.46
N GLY A 298 27.43 -15.69 6.32
CA GLY A 298 28.13 -15.06 7.43
C GLY A 298 28.71 -16.07 8.39
N LEU A 299 27.94 -17.13 8.74
CA LEU A 299 28.44 -18.21 9.58
C LEU A 299 29.59 -18.99 8.93
N ALA A 300 29.53 -19.23 7.63
CA ALA A 300 30.60 -19.90 6.88
C ALA A 300 31.89 -19.06 6.89
N SER A 301 31.79 -17.73 6.75
CA SER A 301 32.94 -16.84 6.81
C SER A 301 33.60 -16.81 8.20
N LEU A 302 32.80 -16.82 9.25
CA LEU A 302 33.32 -16.94 10.62
C LEU A 302 34.03 -18.28 10.86
N ARG A 303 33.51 -19.38 10.33
CA ARG A 303 34.16 -20.69 10.40
C ARG A 303 35.51 -20.71 9.68
N ARG A 304 35.56 -20.13 8.46
CA ARG A 304 36.82 -20.01 7.70
C ARG A 304 37.86 -19.18 8.46
N LEU A 305 37.43 -18.09 9.09
CA LEU A 305 38.32 -17.30 9.93
C LEU A 305 38.87 -18.09 11.10
N ALA A 306 37.98 -18.79 11.85
CA ALA A 306 38.43 -19.60 12.99
C ALA A 306 39.44 -20.68 12.57
N GLN A 307 39.25 -21.30 11.39
CA GLN A 307 40.20 -22.28 10.85
C GLN A 307 41.55 -21.67 10.48
N ARG A 308 41.57 -20.45 9.91
CA ARG A 308 42.81 -19.74 9.56
C ARG A 308 43.64 -19.31 10.79
N LEU A 309 42.95 -18.95 11.89
CA LEU A 309 43.63 -18.54 13.12
C LEU A 309 44.13 -19.72 13.96
N GLN A 310 43.75 -20.94 13.65
CA GLN A 310 44.24 -22.16 14.28
C GLN A 310 45.46 -22.77 13.58
N GLN A 311 45.79 -22.29 12.39
CA GLN A 311 46.97 -22.64 11.62
C GLN A 311 48.14 -21.68 11.90
#